data_6320a49ec3ae61087cdbf42a4ea9f1a6
#
_entry.id   6320a49ec3ae61087cdbf42a4ea9f1a6
#
_cell.length_a   1.000
_cell.length_b   1.000
_cell.length_c   1.000
_cell.angle_alpha   90.00
_cell.angle_beta   90.00
_cell.angle_gamma   90.00
#
_symmetry.space_group_name_H-M   'P 1'
#
loop_
_entity.id
_entity.type
_entity.pdbx_description
1 polymer ?
#
loop_
_entity_poly.entity_id
_entity_poly.type
_entity_poly.pdbx_seq_one_letter_code
_entity_poly.pdbx_strand_id
1 'polypeptide(L)'
;MSDSRGRQPNEWWVGVIAGMASYIDAAALVATGIALTIYQFTIGVTPGQLGVMSGALTLCVALGALVGGRLGDRLGRRRVFIATMVLIIAGSVLTTFGTTYAVLLPGVILVGLGVGADLPVSLASIAEAASDKNRGKLILLSNLLWLVGIIASITIASFFGDLGRLGGQLLFGQVGVVAALVLVGRLTVPESPVWLEADRRRRAGEEEVVAKARVRDLLRAPYLAPFAALLVFYSLTNLGANTTGSFNTFIATNFAGATVEGFNRWALIAMLVSMLPGLLFMKYVDTDKRMLFFTFGAIIATASYAFVAIVGVSLMSIVVALLAASVGHSFAFEGIMKVWTQESFPTMLRSTAQGTILAVARVTAALLASVTPALLQANLRGVYLGLAVVAGIGFLVGGLYFRRSSRNEFTADAPAAAPAERVAP
;
A
#
# COMPACT_ATOMS: atom_id res chain seq x y z
N MET A 1 -13.16 -47.83 5.71
CA MET A 1 -13.15 -46.53 5.03
C MET A 1 -12.59 -45.53 6.02
N SER A 2 -11.28 -45.31 5.97
CA SER A 2 -10.56 -44.43 6.90
C SER A 2 -10.91 -42.96 6.64
N ASP A 3 -11.31 -42.29 7.68
CA ASP A 3 -11.66 -40.88 7.75
C ASP A 3 -10.43 -40.00 7.41
N SER A 4 -10.20 -39.73 6.14
CA SER A 4 -9.19 -38.79 5.64
C SER A 4 -9.74 -37.36 5.68
N ARG A 5 -10.34 -36.95 6.77
CA ARG A 5 -10.52 -35.53 7.09
C ARG A 5 -9.14 -34.97 7.36
N GLY A 6 -8.43 -34.61 6.31
CA GLY A 6 -7.18 -33.87 6.40
C GLY A 6 -7.39 -32.71 7.39
N ARG A 7 -6.56 -32.68 8.43
CA ARG A 7 -6.53 -31.66 9.47
C ARG A 7 -6.58 -30.30 8.79
N GLN A 8 -7.69 -29.58 8.90
CA GLN A 8 -7.78 -28.22 8.35
C GLN A 8 -6.63 -27.41 8.95
N PRO A 9 -5.87 -26.68 8.14
CA PRO A 9 -4.75 -25.89 8.64
C PRO A 9 -5.30 -24.86 9.61
N ASN A 10 -4.55 -24.60 10.68
CA ASN A 10 -4.90 -23.57 11.65
C ASN A 10 -5.07 -22.23 10.92
N GLU A 11 -6.26 -21.63 10.99
CA GLU A 11 -6.58 -20.36 10.33
C GLU A 11 -5.59 -19.23 10.68
N TRP A 12 -5.08 -19.22 11.93
CA TRP A 12 -4.08 -18.27 12.39
C TRP A 12 -2.72 -18.47 11.71
N TRP A 13 -2.33 -19.75 11.49
CA TRP A 13 -1.10 -20.06 10.76
C TRP A 13 -1.19 -19.57 9.30
N VAL A 14 -2.30 -19.88 8.64
CA VAL A 14 -2.56 -19.36 7.29
C VAL A 14 -2.58 -17.83 7.29
N GLY A 15 -3.24 -17.22 8.27
CA GLY A 15 -3.31 -15.77 8.45
C GLY A 15 -1.95 -15.10 8.61
N VAL A 16 -1.06 -15.66 9.42
CA VAL A 16 0.32 -15.15 9.59
C VAL A 16 1.10 -15.33 8.29
N ILE A 17 1.18 -16.54 7.74
CA ILE A 17 2.01 -16.84 6.57
C ILE A 17 1.53 -16.09 5.31
N ALA A 18 0.22 -16.01 5.08
CA ALA A 18 -0.32 -15.21 3.98
C ALA A 18 -0.22 -13.69 4.29
N GLY A 19 -0.45 -13.28 5.54
CA GLY A 19 -0.30 -11.88 5.96
C GLY A 19 1.12 -11.32 5.81
N MET A 20 2.15 -12.16 5.83
CA MET A 20 3.53 -11.76 5.53
C MET A 20 3.73 -11.18 4.13
N ALA A 21 2.79 -11.40 3.20
CA ALA A 21 2.76 -10.68 1.92
C ALA A 21 2.73 -9.16 2.12
N SER A 22 1.92 -8.70 3.09
CA SER A 22 1.84 -7.26 3.41
C SER A 22 3.14 -6.74 4.03
N TYR A 23 3.81 -7.52 4.88
CA TYR A 23 5.14 -7.18 5.37
C TYR A 23 6.13 -6.99 4.21
N ILE A 24 6.18 -7.96 3.30
CA ILE A 24 7.13 -7.95 2.17
C ILE A 24 6.82 -6.77 1.22
N ASP A 25 5.53 -6.45 0.96
CA ASP A 25 5.13 -5.28 0.17
C ASP A 25 5.67 -3.98 0.77
N ALA A 26 5.42 -3.76 2.04
CA ALA A 26 5.87 -2.56 2.74
C ALA A 26 7.40 -2.48 2.83
N ALA A 27 8.04 -3.58 3.21
CA ALA A 27 9.49 -3.65 3.33
C ALA A 27 10.18 -3.43 1.99
N ALA A 28 9.69 -4.02 0.89
CA ALA A 28 10.27 -3.84 -0.43
C ALA A 28 10.19 -2.38 -0.92
N LEU A 29 9.06 -1.70 -0.71
CA LEU A 29 8.90 -0.30 -1.11
C LEU A 29 9.85 0.62 -0.33
N VAL A 30 9.87 0.50 1.00
CA VAL A 30 10.70 1.35 1.88
C VAL A 30 12.19 1.03 1.72
N ALA A 31 12.56 -0.25 1.75
CA ALA A 31 13.94 -0.68 1.59
C ALA A 31 14.52 -0.23 0.24
N THR A 32 13.74 -0.31 -0.84
CA THR A 32 14.22 0.12 -2.17
C THR A 32 14.55 1.62 -2.19
N GLY A 33 13.69 2.49 -1.67
CA GLY A 33 13.95 3.93 -1.63
C GLY A 33 15.23 4.28 -0.88
N ILE A 34 15.45 3.64 0.27
CA ILE A 34 16.65 3.87 1.11
C ILE A 34 17.89 3.22 0.49
N ALA A 35 17.82 1.96 0.10
CA ALA A 35 18.96 1.22 -0.45
C ALA A 35 19.48 1.83 -1.75
N LEU A 36 18.59 2.27 -2.64
CA LEU A 36 18.99 2.96 -3.87
C LEU A 36 19.69 4.29 -3.59
N THR A 37 19.29 5.00 -2.52
CA THR A 37 19.99 6.21 -2.07
C THR A 37 21.41 5.87 -1.59
N ILE A 38 21.58 4.79 -0.83
CA ILE A 38 22.91 4.30 -0.42
C ILE A 38 23.74 3.89 -1.66
N TYR A 39 23.14 3.20 -2.61
CA TYR A 39 23.79 2.73 -3.83
C TYR A 39 24.21 3.88 -4.78
N GLN A 40 23.56 5.04 -4.68
CA GLN A 40 24.04 6.25 -5.35
C GLN A 40 25.48 6.59 -4.94
N PHE A 41 25.79 6.50 -3.65
CA PHE A 41 27.12 6.86 -3.13
C PHE A 41 28.13 5.71 -3.19
N THR A 42 27.68 4.46 -3.24
CA THR A 42 28.57 3.29 -3.12
C THR A 42 28.80 2.54 -4.44
N ILE A 43 27.87 2.60 -5.37
CA ILE A 43 27.95 1.90 -6.67
C ILE A 43 27.90 2.91 -7.83
N GLY A 44 27.59 4.19 -7.54
CA GLY A 44 27.50 5.21 -8.58
C GLY A 44 26.18 5.19 -9.37
N VAL A 45 25.09 4.71 -8.76
CA VAL A 45 23.74 4.83 -9.35
C VAL A 45 23.40 6.31 -9.50
N THR A 46 23.08 6.73 -10.71
CA THR A 46 22.70 8.13 -10.95
C THR A 46 21.29 8.41 -10.41
N PRO A 47 20.98 9.68 -10.07
CA PRO A 47 19.63 10.06 -9.63
C PRO A 47 18.53 9.69 -10.64
N GLY A 48 18.79 9.81 -11.95
CA GLY A 48 17.87 9.37 -12.99
C GLY A 48 17.62 7.86 -12.96
N GLN A 49 18.66 7.04 -12.79
CA GLN A 49 18.56 5.60 -12.65
C GLN A 49 17.78 5.21 -11.37
N LEU A 50 18.02 5.92 -10.26
CA LEU A 50 17.28 5.74 -9.01
C LEU A 50 15.79 5.99 -9.22
N GLY A 51 15.44 7.08 -9.90
CA GLY A 51 14.06 7.40 -10.25
C GLY A 51 13.40 6.31 -11.10
N VAL A 52 14.07 5.86 -12.17
CA VAL A 52 13.57 4.78 -13.03
C VAL A 52 13.36 3.49 -12.25
N MET A 53 14.27 3.09 -11.37
CA MET A 53 14.13 1.89 -10.56
C MET A 53 12.98 2.01 -9.55
N SER A 54 12.82 3.17 -8.88
CA SER A 54 11.70 3.40 -7.95
C SER A 54 10.35 3.41 -8.66
N GLY A 55 10.28 4.03 -9.85
CA GLY A 55 9.10 4.00 -10.70
C GLY A 55 8.79 2.60 -11.22
N ALA A 56 9.82 1.86 -11.66
CA ALA A 56 9.69 0.48 -12.14
C ALA A 56 9.16 -0.44 -11.04
N LEU A 57 9.66 -0.34 -9.80
CA LEU A 57 9.14 -1.09 -8.65
C LEU A 57 7.64 -0.86 -8.49
N THR A 58 7.22 0.41 -8.36
CA THR A 58 5.83 0.77 -8.11
C THR A 58 4.92 0.34 -9.27
N LEU A 59 5.36 0.50 -10.52
CA LEU A 59 4.63 0.05 -11.70
C LEU A 59 4.51 -1.47 -11.76
N CYS A 60 5.60 -2.20 -11.49
CA CYS A 60 5.61 -3.65 -11.46
C CYS A 60 4.75 -4.22 -10.33
N VAL A 61 4.69 -3.56 -9.16
CA VAL A 61 3.74 -3.92 -8.11
C VAL A 61 2.29 -3.77 -8.59
N ALA A 62 1.96 -2.68 -9.28
CA ALA A 62 0.62 -2.49 -9.84
C ALA A 62 0.26 -3.54 -10.90
N LEU A 63 1.18 -3.82 -11.83
CA LEU A 63 1.01 -4.85 -12.88
C LEU A 63 0.92 -6.26 -12.26
N GLY A 64 1.79 -6.56 -11.30
CA GLY A 64 1.77 -7.81 -10.56
C GLY A 64 0.43 -8.04 -9.88
N ALA A 65 -0.14 -7.04 -9.22
CA ALA A 65 -1.43 -7.14 -8.55
C ALA A 65 -2.58 -7.43 -9.53
N LEU A 66 -2.58 -6.82 -10.71
CA LEU A 66 -3.58 -7.08 -11.75
C LEU A 66 -3.52 -8.51 -12.30
N VAL A 67 -2.32 -9.04 -12.46
CA VAL A 67 -2.08 -10.39 -13.01
C VAL A 67 -2.22 -11.45 -11.93
N GLY A 68 -1.68 -11.20 -10.74
CA GLY A 68 -1.61 -12.17 -9.63
C GLY A 68 -2.97 -12.66 -9.18
N GLY A 69 -3.94 -11.76 -9.02
CA GLY A 69 -5.30 -12.14 -8.67
C GLY A 69 -5.91 -13.14 -9.67
N ARG A 70 -5.79 -12.84 -10.98
CA ARG A 70 -6.28 -13.74 -12.05
C ARG A 70 -5.54 -15.07 -12.09
N LEU A 71 -4.21 -15.05 -11.88
CA LEU A 71 -3.43 -16.27 -11.82
C LEU A 71 -3.82 -17.13 -10.62
N GLY A 72 -4.02 -16.51 -9.44
CA GLY A 72 -4.50 -17.19 -8.24
C GLY A 72 -5.84 -17.87 -8.42
N ASP A 73 -6.77 -17.24 -9.17
CA ASP A 73 -8.07 -17.82 -9.48
C ASP A 73 -7.98 -18.99 -10.49
N ARG A 74 -7.04 -18.94 -11.42
CA ARG A 74 -6.88 -19.98 -12.48
C ARG A 74 -5.99 -21.13 -12.08
N LEU A 75 -4.84 -20.85 -11.47
CA LEU A 75 -3.78 -21.84 -11.21
C LEU A 75 -3.80 -22.38 -9.78
N GLY A 76 -4.57 -21.76 -8.89
CA GLY A 76 -4.60 -22.06 -7.46
C GLY A 76 -3.71 -21.13 -6.64
N ARG A 77 -4.06 -21.01 -5.36
CA ARG A 77 -3.37 -20.08 -4.44
C ARG A 77 -1.93 -20.52 -4.19
N ARG A 78 -1.74 -21.81 -3.93
CA ARG A 78 -0.43 -22.38 -3.58
C ARG A 78 0.62 -22.24 -4.69
N ARG A 79 0.26 -22.49 -5.95
CA ARG A 79 1.19 -22.38 -7.08
C ARG A 79 1.66 -20.95 -7.28
N VAL A 80 0.74 -20.00 -7.21
CA VAL A 80 1.06 -18.57 -7.36
C VAL A 80 1.93 -18.11 -6.19
N PHE A 81 1.65 -18.53 -4.97
CA PHE A 81 2.47 -18.24 -3.80
C PHE A 81 3.94 -18.68 -3.96
N ILE A 82 4.16 -19.87 -4.44
CA ILE A 82 5.53 -20.37 -4.66
C ILE A 82 6.22 -19.54 -5.74
N ALA A 83 5.54 -19.30 -6.85
CA ALA A 83 6.10 -18.52 -7.96
C ALA A 83 6.45 -17.09 -7.55
N THR A 84 5.57 -16.41 -6.80
CA THR A 84 5.80 -15.04 -6.33
C THR A 84 6.97 -14.96 -5.36
N MET A 85 7.10 -15.92 -4.42
CA MET A 85 8.24 -15.95 -3.51
C MET A 85 9.55 -16.20 -4.24
N VAL A 86 9.58 -17.08 -5.23
CA VAL A 86 10.77 -17.32 -6.07
C VAL A 86 11.17 -16.05 -6.82
N LEU A 87 10.21 -15.31 -7.39
CA LEU A 87 10.48 -14.03 -8.05
C LEU A 87 11.07 -12.99 -7.07
N ILE A 88 10.50 -12.87 -5.87
CA ILE A 88 10.97 -11.94 -4.84
C ILE A 88 12.39 -12.31 -4.39
N ILE A 89 12.65 -13.59 -4.11
CA ILE A 89 13.97 -14.06 -3.69
C ILE A 89 15.01 -13.81 -4.80
N ALA A 90 14.71 -14.19 -6.05
CA ALA A 90 15.62 -13.96 -7.18
C ALA A 90 15.90 -12.47 -7.39
N GLY A 91 14.87 -11.62 -7.34
CA GLY A 91 15.02 -10.19 -7.43
C GLY A 91 15.82 -9.59 -6.26
N SER A 92 15.58 -10.06 -5.03
CA SER A 92 16.33 -9.64 -3.85
C SER A 92 17.80 -10.04 -3.93
N VAL A 93 18.13 -11.21 -4.46
CA VAL A 93 19.52 -11.63 -4.69
C VAL A 93 20.20 -10.68 -5.68
N LEU A 94 19.53 -10.37 -6.80
CA LEU A 94 20.08 -9.44 -7.79
C LEU A 94 20.29 -8.03 -7.21
N THR A 95 19.38 -7.52 -6.40
CA THR A 95 19.50 -6.20 -5.79
C THR A 95 20.52 -6.16 -4.64
N THR A 96 20.66 -7.24 -3.88
CA THR A 96 21.62 -7.35 -2.78
C THR A 96 23.07 -7.44 -3.29
N PHE A 97 23.31 -8.25 -4.31
CA PHE A 97 24.67 -8.52 -4.80
C PHE A 97 25.03 -7.73 -6.07
N GLY A 98 24.05 -7.13 -6.74
CA GLY A 98 24.27 -6.33 -7.94
C GLY A 98 25.21 -5.16 -7.71
N THR A 99 26.08 -4.92 -8.67
CA THR A 99 27.07 -3.84 -8.67
C THR A 99 26.87 -2.81 -9.76
N THR A 100 25.91 -3.07 -10.64
CA THR A 100 25.62 -2.20 -11.81
C THR A 100 24.13 -2.00 -11.96
N TYR A 101 23.76 -0.88 -12.54
CA TYR A 101 22.36 -0.59 -12.88
C TYR A 101 21.70 -1.71 -13.71
N ALA A 102 22.45 -2.31 -14.64
CA ALA A 102 21.95 -3.38 -15.50
C ALA A 102 21.54 -4.64 -14.72
N VAL A 103 22.11 -4.89 -13.54
CA VAL A 103 21.74 -6.02 -12.65
C VAL A 103 20.67 -5.58 -11.64
N LEU A 104 20.74 -4.35 -11.14
CA LEU A 104 19.80 -3.84 -10.15
C LEU A 104 18.38 -3.67 -10.72
N LEU A 105 18.26 -3.15 -11.95
CA LEU A 105 16.95 -2.90 -12.55
C LEU A 105 16.11 -4.17 -12.76
N PRO A 106 16.61 -5.26 -13.36
CA PRO A 106 15.89 -6.53 -13.40
C PRO A 106 15.54 -7.05 -12.00
N GLY A 107 16.44 -6.90 -11.02
CA GLY A 107 16.19 -7.29 -9.64
C GLY A 107 14.97 -6.57 -9.05
N VAL A 108 14.92 -5.25 -9.20
CA VAL A 108 13.79 -4.42 -8.76
C VAL A 108 12.49 -4.77 -9.48
N ILE A 109 12.53 -5.06 -10.78
CA ILE A 109 11.37 -5.50 -11.58
C ILE A 109 10.82 -6.84 -11.03
N LEU A 110 11.70 -7.81 -10.78
CA LEU A 110 11.29 -9.12 -10.25
C LEU A 110 10.67 -8.99 -8.86
N VAL A 111 11.28 -8.20 -7.97
CA VAL A 111 10.69 -7.90 -6.65
C VAL A 111 9.32 -7.29 -6.81
N GLY A 112 9.18 -6.25 -7.64
CA GLY A 112 7.91 -5.56 -7.85
C GLY A 112 6.81 -6.47 -8.38
N LEU A 113 7.09 -7.27 -9.42
CA LEU A 113 6.13 -8.22 -9.96
C LEU A 113 5.73 -9.30 -8.95
N GLY A 114 6.70 -9.85 -8.22
CA GLY A 114 6.47 -10.86 -7.20
C GLY A 114 5.60 -10.33 -6.05
N VAL A 115 5.97 -9.18 -5.48
CA VAL A 115 5.26 -8.52 -4.39
C VAL A 115 3.83 -8.15 -4.81
N GLY A 116 3.70 -7.53 -5.99
CA GLY A 116 2.38 -7.14 -6.51
C GLY A 116 1.46 -8.33 -6.74
N ALA A 117 1.96 -9.42 -7.32
CA ALA A 117 1.16 -10.61 -7.60
C ALA A 117 0.81 -11.40 -6.32
N ASP A 118 1.65 -11.32 -5.28
CA ASP A 118 1.45 -12.04 -4.04
C ASP A 118 0.31 -11.49 -3.19
N LEU A 119 0.19 -10.17 -3.09
CA LEU A 119 -0.73 -9.51 -2.16
C LEU A 119 -2.21 -9.90 -2.36
N PRO A 120 -2.81 -9.85 -3.56
CA PRO A 120 -4.21 -10.21 -3.75
C PRO A 120 -4.48 -11.69 -3.50
N VAL A 121 -3.53 -12.56 -3.85
CA VAL A 121 -3.66 -14.02 -3.63
C VAL A 121 -3.59 -14.34 -2.14
N SER A 122 -2.73 -13.65 -1.41
CA SER A 122 -2.58 -13.80 0.04
C SER A 122 -3.81 -13.32 0.81
N LEU A 123 -4.38 -12.17 0.45
CA LEU A 123 -5.61 -11.67 1.07
C LEU A 123 -6.81 -12.59 0.79
N ALA A 124 -6.91 -13.14 -0.44
CA ALA A 124 -7.92 -14.12 -0.76
C ALA A 124 -7.78 -15.39 0.10
N SER A 125 -6.54 -15.89 0.25
CA SER A 125 -6.27 -17.08 1.09
C SER A 125 -6.62 -16.86 2.55
N ILE A 126 -6.36 -15.67 3.11
CA ILE A 126 -6.78 -15.30 4.46
C ILE A 126 -8.31 -15.35 4.57
N ALA A 127 -9.01 -14.72 3.61
CA ALA A 127 -10.46 -14.66 3.62
C ALA A 127 -11.13 -16.05 3.47
N GLU A 128 -10.52 -16.94 2.67
CA GLU A 128 -11.00 -18.31 2.42
C GLU A 128 -10.72 -19.27 3.59
N ALA A 129 -9.62 -19.07 4.32
CA ALA A 129 -9.26 -19.92 5.47
C ALA A 129 -9.88 -19.46 6.79
N ALA A 130 -10.27 -18.20 6.89
CA ALA A 130 -10.77 -17.61 8.11
C ALA A 130 -12.22 -18.00 8.39
N SER A 131 -12.50 -18.38 9.64
CA SER A 131 -13.88 -18.46 10.16
C SER A 131 -14.53 -17.06 10.18
N ASP A 132 -15.86 -16.99 10.12
CA ASP A 132 -16.58 -15.70 10.14
C ASP A 132 -16.24 -14.87 11.39
N LYS A 133 -15.98 -15.54 12.53
CA LYS A 133 -15.59 -14.91 13.80
C LYS A 133 -14.20 -14.26 13.75
N ASN A 134 -13.27 -14.79 12.96
CA ASN A 134 -11.86 -14.38 12.97
C ASN A 134 -11.40 -13.70 11.67
N ARG A 135 -12.23 -13.66 10.62
CA ARG A 135 -11.88 -13.06 9.33
C ARG A 135 -11.39 -11.61 9.46
N GLY A 136 -12.12 -10.77 10.17
CA GLY A 136 -11.73 -9.38 10.41
C GLY A 136 -10.40 -9.26 11.17
N LYS A 137 -10.15 -10.13 12.16
CA LYS A 137 -8.92 -10.13 12.95
C LYS A 137 -7.70 -10.52 12.10
N LEU A 138 -7.85 -11.50 11.20
CA LEU A 138 -6.75 -11.96 10.35
C LEU A 138 -6.44 -10.95 9.23
N ILE A 139 -7.44 -10.23 8.71
CA ILE A 139 -7.22 -9.11 7.80
C ILE A 139 -6.50 -7.95 8.52
N LEU A 140 -6.91 -7.65 9.77
CA LEU A 140 -6.22 -6.64 10.58
C LEU A 140 -4.77 -7.04 10.89
N LEU A 141 -4.51 -8.31 11.17
CA LEU A 141 -3.15 -8.84 11.34
C LEU A 141 -2.28 -8.58 10.11
N SER A 142 -2.82 -8.75 8.89
CA SER A 142 -2.10 -8.42 7.65
C SER A 142 -1.72 -6.93 7.59
N ASN A 143 -2.60 -6.01 8.02
CA ASN A 143 -2.29 -4.58 8.10
C ASN A 143 -1.21 -4.27 9.16
N LEU A 144 -1.24 -4.96 10.31
CA LEU A 144 -0.18 -4.82 11.32
C LEU A 144 1.17 -5.31 10.79
N LEU A 145 1.19 -6.43 10.06
CA LEU A 145 2.42 -6.94 9.43
C LEU A 145 2.96 -5.96 8.37
N TRP A 146 2.09 -5.25 7.65
CA TRP A 146 2.50 -4.18 6.75
C TRP A 146 3.27 -3.08 7.49
N LEU A 147 2.75 -2.64 8.63
CA LEU A 147 3.42 -1.65 9.50
C LEU A 147 4.76 -2.17 10.02
N VAL A 148 4.82 -3.43 10.44
CA VAL A 148 6.07 -4.09 10.90
C VAL A 148 7.12 -4.11 9.78
N GLY A 149 6.72 -4.31 8.53
CA GLY A 149 7.63 -4.27 7.37
C GLY A 149 8.28 -2.89 7.17
N ILE A 150 7.52 -1.80 7.34
CA ILE A 150 8.07 -0.44 7.31
C ILE A 150 9.05 -0.24 8.46
N ILE A 151 8.62 -0.57 9.70
CA ILE A 151 9.45 -0.40 10.90
C ILE A 151 10.77 -1.16 10.75
N ALA A 152 10.74 -2.40 10.26
CA ALA A 152 11.93 -3.22 10.06
C ALA A 152 12.92 -2.56 9.10
N SER A 153 12.43 -2.06 7.95
CA SER A 153 13.29 -1.40 6.96
C SER A 153 13.88 -0.10 7.50
N ILE A 154 13.09 0.75 8.16
CA ILE A 154 13.57 2.00 8.76
C ILE A 154 14.53 1.69 9.90
N THR A 155 14.29 0.66 10.69
CA THR A 155 15.20 0.25 11.79
C THR A 155 16.55 -0.19 11.24
N ILE A 156 16.58 -1.02 10.20
CA ILE A 156 17.85 -1.41 9.55
C ILE A 156 18.58 -0.16 9.04
N ALA A 157 17.87 0.76 8.38
CA ALA A 157 18.47 2.00 7.89
C ALA A 157 18.98 2.90 9.04
N SER A 158 18.31 2.90 10.20
CA SER A 158 18.65 3.72 11.36
C SER A 158 19.93 3.27 12.09
N PHE A 159 20.33 2.00 11.92
CA PHE A 159 21.50 1.43 12.60
C PHE A 159 22.62 1.00 11.65
N PHE A 160 22.30 0.75 10.39
CA PHE A 160 23.24 0.18 9.41
C PHE A 160 23.30 0.97 8.10
N GLY A 161 22.55 2.08 7.99
CA GLY A 161 22.45 2.86 6.75
C GLY A 161 23.78 3.51 6.32
N ASP A 162 24.63 3.87 7.27
CA ASP A 162 25.92 4.52 7.02
C ASP A 162 27.09 3.53 6.84
N LEU A 163 26.81 2.20 6.88
CA LEU A 163 27.79 1.15 6.57
C LEU A 163 28.11 1.02 5.07
N GLY A 164 27.80 2.03 4.29
CA GLY A 164 28.02 2.04 2.85
C GLY A 164 27.25 0.92 2.16
N ARG A 165 27.87 0.20 1.23
CA ARG A 165 27.20 -0.85 0.45
C ARG A 165 26.51 -1.91 1.32
N LEU A 166 27.09 -2.27 2.46
CA LEU A 166 26.52 -3.27 3.37
C LEU A 166 25.15 -2.83 3.88
N GLY A 167 24.93 -1.54 4.17
CA GLY A 167 23.63 -1.00 4.55
C GLY A 167 22.56 -1.25 3.49
N GLY A 168 22.87 -0.99 2.21
CA GLY A 168 21.97 -1.29 1.08
C GLY A 168 21.72 -2.79 0.90
N GLN A 169 22.76 -3.61 1.09
CA GLN A 169 22.65 -5.08 1.04
C GLN A 169 21.76 -5.64 2.15
N LEU A 170 21.86 -5.11 3.37
CA LEU A 170 20.99 -5.51 4.49
C LEU A 170 19.54 -5.14 4.22
N LEU A 171 19.27 -3.98 3.61
CA LEU A 171 17.92 -3.53 3.26
C LEU A 171 17.27 -4.42 2.19
N PHE A 172 17.97 -4.78 1.13
CA PHE A 172 17.43 -5.71 0.13
C PHE A 172 17.47 -7.16 0.62
N GLY A 173 18.51 -7.54 1.36
CA GLY A 173 18.69 -8.88 1.90
C GLY A 173 17.60 -9.28 2.88
N GLN A 174 17.12 -8.35 3.73
CA GLN A 174 15.98 -8.66 4.63
C GLN A 174 14.74 -9.09 3.85
N VAL A 175 14.44 -8.43 2.73
CA VAL A 175 13.27 -8.79 1.89
C VAL A 175 13.43 -10.21 1.36
N GLY A 176 14.62 -10.55 0.85
CA GLY A 176 14.92 -11.88 0.34
C GLY A 176 14.89 -12.97 1.42
N VAL A 177 15.48 -12.71 2.59
CA VAL A 177 15.50 -13.64 3.73
C VAL A 177 14.07 -13.89 4.24
N VAL A 178 13.30 -12.83 4.43
CA VAL A 178 11.89 -12.97 4.86
C VAL A 178 11.08 -13.71 3.80
N ALA A 179 11.26 -13.41 2.51
CA ALA A 179 10.58 -14.14 1.44
C ALA A 179 10.95 -15.63 1.43
N ALA A 180 12.21 -15.98 1.71
CA ALA A 180 12.65 -17.38 1.82
C ALA A 180 12.00 -18.10 3.03
N LEU A 181 11.95 -17.44 4.18
CA LEU A 181 11.28 -17.99 5.37
C LEU A 181 9.78 -18.16 5.13
N VAL A 182 9.14 -17.18 4.51
CA VAL A 182 7.72 -17.24 4.15
C VAL A 182 7.48 -18.33 3.11
N LEU A 183 8.37 -18.53 2.14
CA LEU A 183 8.26 -19.65 1.19
C LEU A 183 8.24 -21.00 1.91
N VAL A 184 9.13 -21.22 2.86
CA VAL A 184 9.14 -22.45 3.68
C VAL A 184 7.81 -22.62 4.42
N GLY A 185 7.32 -21.56 5.05
CA GLY A 185 6.01 -21.56 5.71
C GLY A 185 4.86 -21.89 4.74
N ARG A 186 4.87 -21.33 3.52
CA ARG A 186 3.85 -21.55 2.49
C ARG A 186 3.82 -22.98 1.93
N LEU A 187 4.94 -23.68 1.96
CA LEU A 187 4.96 -25.10 1.57
C LEU A 187 4.10 -25.95 2.50
N THR A 188 3.89 -25.52 3.75
CA THR A 188 3.03 -26.20 4.74
C THR A 188 1.54 -25.84 4.59
N VAL A 189 1.21 -24.79 3.85
CA VAL A 189 -0.18 -24.34 3.63
C VAL A 189 -0.76 -25.14 2.45
N PRO A 190 -1.83 -25.94 2.64
CA PRO A 190 -2.48 -26.66 1.56
C PRO A 190 -3.22 -25.69 0.62
N GLU A 191 -3.66 -26.21 -0.54
CA GLU A 191 -4.52 -25.45 -1.44
C GLU A 191 -5.87 -25.15 -0.79
N SER A 192 -6.46 -24.00 -1.12
CA SER A 192 -7.75 -23.57 -0.57
C SER A 192 -8.87 -24.56 -0.92
N PRO A 193 -9.62 -25.07 0.07
CA PRO A 193 -10.79 -25.93 -0.20
C PRO A 193 -11.85 -25.21 -1.04
N VAL A 194 -12.04 -23.92 -0.82
CA VAL A 194 -12.98 -23.07 -1.59
C VAL A 194 -12.56 -23.02 -3.06
N TRP A 195 -11.26 -22.83 -3.31
CA TRP A 195 -10.73 -22.83 -4.67
C TRP A 195 -10.86 -24.20 -5.33
N LEU A 196 -10.54 -25.28 -4.62
CA LEU A 196 -10.64 -26.66 -5.15
C LEU A 196 -12.08 -26.99 -5.58
N GLU A 197 -13.07 -26.58 -4.79
CA GLU A 197 -14.48 -26.76 -5.14
C GLU A 197 -14.88 -25.92 -6.36
N ALA A 198 -14.46 -24.65 -6.39
CA ALA A 198 -14.72 -23.77 -7.55
C ALA A 198 -14.06 -24.30 -8.82
N ASP A 199 -12.84 -24.88 -8.74
CA ASP A 199 -12.16 -25.48 -9.88
C ASP A 199 -12.87 -26.76 -10.38
N ARG A 200 -13.40 -27.59 -9.47
CA ARG A 200 -14.23 -28.75 -9.82
C ARG A 200 -15.48 -28.37 -10.60
N ARG A 201 -16.25 -27.38 -10.10
CA ARG A 201 -17.46 -26.86 -10.76
C ARG A 201 -17.15 -26.30 -12.14
N ARG A 202 -16.04 -25.55 -12.26
CA ARG A 202 -15.58 -25.02 -13.55
C ARG A 202 -15.26 -26.12 -14.55
N ARG A 203 -14.59 -27.19 -14.12
CA ARG A 203 -14.29 -28.35 -14.98
C ARG A 203 -15.53 -29.17 -15.34
N ALA A 204 -16.55 -29.16 -14.46
CA ALA A 204 -17.83 -29.81 -14.72
C ALA A 204 -18.75 -28.98 -15.66
N GLY A 205 -18.35 -27.77 -16.05
CA GLY A 205 -19.18 -26.88 -16.86
C GLY A 205 -20.33 -26.22 -16.10
N GLU A 206 -20.35 -26.31 -14.76
CA GLU A 206 -21.36 -25.75 -13.87
C GLU A 206 -21.03 -24.29 -13.49
N GLU A 207 -20.46 -23.50 -14.40
CA GLU A 207 -20.14 -22.11 -14.12
C GLU A 207 -21.44 -21.30 -13.94
N GLU A 208 -21.78 -21.03 -12.69
CA GLU A 208 -22.69 -19.95 -12.37
C GLU A 208 -22.05 -18.64 -12.83
N VAL A 209 -22.69 -17.96 -13.78
CA VAL A 209 -22.28 -16.62 -14.22
C VAL A 209 -22.62 -15.66 -13.08
N VAL A 210 -21.77 -15.65 -12.06
CA VAL A 210 -21.81 -14.56 -11.08
C VAL A 210 -21.57 -13.28 -11.85
N ALA A 211 -22.57 -12.41 -11.89
CA ALA A 211 -22.50 -11.12 -12.56
C ALA A 211 -21.30 -10.34 -12.03
N LYS A 212 -20.18 -10.40 -12.77
CA LYS A 212 -18.92 -9.74 -12.38
C LYS A 212 -19.15 -8.24 -12.52
N ALA A 213 -19.11 -7.53 -11.40
CA ALA A 213 -19.07 -6.06 -11.41
C ALA A 213 -17.92 -5.61 -12.32
N ARG A 214 -18.24 -4.74 -13.28
CA ARG A 214 -17.27 -4.25 -14.27
C ARG A 214 -16.88 -2.83 -13.93
N VAL A 215 -15.63 -2.45 -14.21
CA VAL A 215 -15.16 -1.04 -14.08
C VAL A 215 -16.09 -0.08 -14.86
N ARG A 216 -16.67 -0.54 -15.99
CA ARG A 216 -17.65 0.25 -16.76
C ARG A 216 -18.88 0.66 -15.95
N ASP A 217 -19.28 -0.12 -14.96
CA ASP A 217 -20.44 0.18 -14.13
C ASP A 217 -20.17 1.37 -13.20
N LEU A 218 -18.91 1.60 -12.82
CA LEU A 218 -18.47 2.77 -12.06
C LEU A 218 -18.53 4.07 -12.87
N LEU A 219 -18.49 3.96 -14.21
CA LEU A 219 -18.52 5.11 -15.13
C LEU A 219 -19.96 5.54 -15.50
N ARG A 220 -20.97 4.99 -14.83
CA ARG A 220 -22.39 5.33 -15.04
C ARG A 220 -22.98 6.01 -13.80
N ALA A 221 -24.00 6.84 -14.01
CA ALA A 221 -24.81 7.33 -12.90
C ALA A 221 -25.50 6.15 -12.19
N PRO A 222 -25.55 6.15 -10.87
CA PRO A 222 -25.21 7.22 -9.94
C PRO A 222 -23.78 7.13 -9.37
N TYR A 223 -22.94 6.19 -9.83
CA TYR A 223 -21.61 5.89 -9.25
C TYR A 223 -20.46 6.75 -9.79
N LEU A 224 -20.65 7.36 -10.97
CA LEU A 224 -19.60 8.15 -11.64
C LEU A 224 -19.07 9.30 -10.76
N ALA A 225 -19.95 10.06 -10.13
CA ALA A 225 -19.54 11.23 -9.35
C ALA A 225 -18.72 10.87 -8.10
N PRO A 226 -19.16 9.93 -7.22
CA PRO A 226 -18.32 9.50 -6.09
C PRO A 226 -17.04 8.82 -6.54
N PHE A 227 -17.08 8.04 -7.63
CA PHE A 227 -15.89 7.38 -8.17
C PHE A 227 -14.86 8.41 -8.66
N ALA A 228 -15.27 9.39 -9.45
CA ALA A 228 -14.38 10.46 -9.93
C ALA A 228 -13.81 11.29 -8.79
N ALA A 229 -14.63 11.66 -7.80
CA ALA A 229 -14.18 12.40 -6.63
C ALA A 229 -13.11 11.63 -5.83
N LEU A 230 -13.33 10.34 -5.56
CA LEU A 230 -12.37 9.47 -4.86
C LEU A 230 -11.10 9.25 -5.68
N LEU A 231 -11.26 9.03 -6.98
CA LEU A 231 -10.13 8.82 -7.89
C LEU A 231 -9.21 10.05 -7.90
N VAL A 232 -9.76 11.24 -8.06
CA VAL A 232 -8.99 12.50 -8.06
C VAL A 232 -8.40 12.75 -6.67
N PHE A 233 -9.21 12.66 -5.60
CA PHE A 233 -8.76 12.84 -4.24
C PHE A 233 -7.56 11.97 -3.93
N TYR A 234 -7.71 10.64 -4.09
CA TYR A 234 -6.67 9.70 -3.67
C TYR A 234 -5.45 9.73 -4.59
N SER A 235 -5.64 9.84 -5.91
CA SER A 235 -4.49 9.89 -6.84
C SER A 235 -3.63 11.12 -6.59
N LEU A 236 -4.23 12.31 -6.40
CA LEU A 236 -3.46 13.54 -6.21
C LEU A 236 -2.78 13.58 -4.82
N THR A 237 -3.46 13.17 -3.76
CA THR A 237 -2.85 13.14 -2.42
C THR A 237 -1.79 12.06 -2.30
N ASN A 238 -1.96 10.93 -3.00
CA ASN A 238 -0.98 9.85 -3.03
C ASN A 238 0.34 10.25 -3.73
N LEU A 239 0.32 11.19 -4.68
CA LEU A 239 1.55 11.69 -5.30
C LEU A 239 2.49 12.28 -4.24
N GLY A 240 1.98 13.11 -3.34
CA GLY A 240 2.77 13.70 -2.25
C GLY A 240 3.27 12.63 -1.27
N ALA A 241 2.37 11.76 -0.80
CA ALA A 241 2.71 10.71 0.15
C ALA A 241 3.73 9.71 -0.41
N ASN A 242 3.56 9.29 -1.68
CA ASN A 242 4.48 8.37 -2.34
C ASN A 242 5.86 9.01 -2.59
N THR A 243 5.89 10.28 -3.06
CA THR A 243 7.14 11.00 -3.29
C THR A 243 7.94 11.14 -2.01
N THR A 244 7.33 11.60 -0.93
CA THR A 244 8.03 11.73 0.36
C THR A 244 8.35 10.35 0.96
N GLY A 245 7.46 9.38 0.89
CA GLY A 245 7.73 8.02 1.37
C GLY A 245 8.92 7.34 0.69
N SER A 246 9.08 7.52 -0.62
CA SER A 246 10.15 6.89 -1.40
C SER A 246 11.46 7.69 -1.42
N PHE A 247 11.39 9.02 -1.35
CA PHE A 247 12.56 9.88 -1.62
C PHE A 247 12.99 10.76 -0.44
N ASN A 248 12.36 10.68 0.73
CA ASN A 248 12.78 11.51 1.88
C ASN A 248 14.23 11.25 2.30
N THR A 249 14.69 10.00 2.29
CA THR A 249 16.10 9.69 2.57
C THR A 249 17.00 10.30 1.50
N PHE A 250 16.66 10.19 0.22
CA PHE A 250 17.37 10.83 -0.88
C PHE A 250 17.42 12.35 -0.72
N ILE A 251 16.30 12.98 -0.37
CA ILE A 251 16.22 14.44 -0.18
C ILE A 251 17.10 14.86 1.02
N ALA A 252 17.01 14.16 2.13
CA ALA A 252 17.77 14.47 3.33
C ALA A 252 19.27 14.32 3.12
N THR A 253 19.71 13.30 2.40
CA THR A 253 21.14 13.06 2.16
C THR A 253 21.71 13.99 1.11
N ASN A 254 21.02 14.21 -0.01
CA ASN A 254 21.55 15.00 -1.14
C ASN A 254 21.40 16.51 -0.97
N PHE A 255 20.39 16.99 -0.23
CA PHE A 255 20.07 18.42 -0.15
C PHE A 255 20.14 19.00 1.27
N ALA A 256 20.09 18.18 2.33
CA ALA A 256 20.17 18.65 3.71
C ALA A 256 21.45 18.20 4.44
N GLY A 257 22.35 17.49 3.77
CA GLY A 257 23.62 17.02 4.36
C GLY A 257 23.46 16.01 5.49
N ALA A 258 22.29 15.35 5.57
CA ALA A 258 22.05 14.33 6.59
C ALA A 258 22.72 13.01 6.21
N THR A 259 23.07 12.20 7.20
CA THR A 259 23.43 10.79 6.99
C THR A 259 22.16 9.95 6.84
N VAL A 260 22.27 8.78 6.21
CA VAL A 260 21.14 7.86 6.06
C VAL A 260 20.62 7.42 7.44
N GLU A 261 21.53 7.06 8.35
CA GLU A 261 21.16 6.69 9.73
C GLU A 261 20.50 7.85 10.46
N GLY A 262 21.12 9.03 10.43
CA GLY A 262 20.63 10.21 11.12
C GLY A 262 19.20 10.57 10.72
N PHE A 263 18.90 10.60 9.43
CA PHE A 263 17.55 10.88 8.95
C PHE A 263 16.56 9.76 9.32
N ASN A 264 16.94 8.48 9.12
CA ASN A 264 16.01 7.38 9.37
C ASN A 264 15.70 7.17 10.85
N ARG A 265 16.55 7.59 11.79
CA ARG A 265 16.21 7.68 13.22
C ARG A 265 15.04 8.65 13.46
N TRP A 266 15.04 9.80 12.80
CA TRP A 266 13.91 10.74 12.85
C TRP A 266 12.67 10.18 12.17
N ALA A 267 12.83 9.48 11.05
CA ALA A 267 11.71 8.83 10.36
C ALA A 267 11.05 7.75 11.24
N LEU A 268 11.83 6.98 12.01
CA LEU A 268 11.31 6.00 12.96
C LEU A 268 10.51 6.69 14.08
N ILE A 269 11.01 7.78 14.65
CA ILE A 269 10.30 8.57 15.65
C ILE A 269 8.99 9.12 15.06
N ALA A 270 9.04 9.69 13.86
CA ALA A 270 7.86 10.24 13.19
C ALA A 270 6.78 9.19 12.96
N MET A 271 7.19 7.97 12.59
CA MET A 271 6.27 6.86 12.39
C MET A 271 5.57 6.45 13.70
N LEU A 272 6.31 6.33 14.78
CA LEU A 272 5.73 6.00 16.10
C LEU A 272 4.78 7.09 16.59
N VAL A 273 5.16 8.35 16.41
CA VAL A 273 4.31 9.51 16.77
C VAL A 273 3.01 9.52 15.95
N SER A 274 3.05 9.15 14.68
CA SER A 274 1.87 9.14 13.80
C SER A 274 0.81 8.09 14.17
N MET A 275 1.16 7.10 14.97
CA MET A 275 0.20 6.10 15.45
C MET A 275 -0.88 6.71 16.36
N LEU A 276 -0.51 7.68 17.20
CA LEU A 276 -1.44 8.32 18.15
C LEU A 276 -2.60 9.06 17.44
N PRO A 277 -2.36 9.95 16.46
CA PRO A 277 -3.43 10.56 15.67
C PRO A 277 -4.31 9.55 14.93
N GLY A 278 -3.72 8.45 14.43
CA GLY A 278 -4.47 7.36 13.79
C GLY A 278 -5.46 6.70 14.74
N LEU A 279 -5.02 6.38 15.96
CA LEU A 279 -5.88 5.82 17.01
C LEU A 279 -6.97 6.83 17.42
N LEU A 280 -6.63 8.10 17.52
CA LEU A 280 -7.61 9.16 17.81
C LEU A 280 -8.67 9.24 16.69
N PHE A 281 -8.27 9.15 15.44
CA PHE A 281 -9.19 9.22 14.30
C PHE A 281 -10.17 8.04 14.27
N MET A 282 -9.74 6.84 14.63
CA MET A 282 -10.62 5.67 14.75
C MET A 282 -11.83 5.93 15.67
N LYS A 283 -11.68 6.77 16.70
CA LYS A 283 -12.77 7.14 17.60
C LYS A 283 -13.79 8.10 16.96
N TYR A 284 -13.36 8.90 15.98
CA TYR A 284 -14.18 10.00 15.43
C TYR A 284 -14.60 9.80 13.97
N VAL A 285 -14.08 8.77 13.29
CA VAL A 285 -14.34 8.53 11.86
C VAL A 285 -15.81 8.25 11.54
N ASP A 286 -16.55 7.67 12.49
CA ASP A 286 -17.99 7.36 12.34
C ASP A 286 -18.89 8.42 13.00
N THR A 287 -18.35 9.59 13.36
CA THR A 287 -19.09 10.70 14.01
C THR A 287 -19.18 11.92 13.10
N ASP A 288 -20.07 12.85 13.46
CA ASP A 288 -20.20 14.15 12.77
C ASP A 288 -18.90 14.97 12.75
N LYS A 289 -17.97 14.67 13.66
CA LYS A 289 -16.65 15.31 13.73
C LYS A 289 -15.67 14.83 12.66
N ARG A 290 -16.00 13.78 11.90
CA ARG A 290 -15.16 13.23 10.83
C ARG A 290 -14.63 14.30 9.88
N MET A 291 -15.51 15.19 9.38
CA MET A 291 -15.13 16.25 8.45
C MET A 291 -14.24 17.32 9.08
N LEU A 292 -14.35 17.54 10.38
CA LEU A 292 -13.46 18.46 11.12
C LEU A 292 -12.03 17.89 11.15
N PHE A 293 -11.88 16.63 11.55
CA PHE A 293 -10.57 15.95 11.57
C PHE A 293 -9.97 15.80 10.17
N PHE A 294 -10.79 15.47 9.16
CA PHE A 294 -10.35 15.45 7.77
C PHE A 294 -9.81 16.82 7.33
N THR A 295 -10.55 17.90 7.58
CA THR A 295 -10.13 19.27 7.19
C THR A 295 -8.83 19.67 7.89
N PHE A 296 -8.73 19.39 9.18
CA PHE A 296 -7.51 19.64 9.96
C PHE A 296 -6.32 18.86 9.39
N GLY A 297 -6.50 17.57 9.13
CA GLY A 297 -5.47 16.71 8.53
C GLY A 297 -5.06 17.17 7.14
N ALA A 298 -6.02 17.57 6.30
CA ALA A 298 -5.77 18.08 4.95
C ALA A 298 -4.94 19.36 4.95
N ILE A 299 -5.26 20.30 5.87
CA ILE A 299 -4.50 21.55 6.03
C ILE A 299 -3.07 21.23 6.48
N ILE A 300 -2.88 20.39 7.49
CA ILE A 300 -1.56 20.05 8.00
C ILE A 300 -0.73 19.33 6.93
N ALA A 301 -1.30 18.34 6.22
CA ALA A 301 -0.60 17.62 5.17
C ALA A 301 -0.18 18.54 4.01
N THR A 302 -1.07 19.44 3.58
CA THR A 302 -0.74 20.44 2.54
C THR A 302 0.32 21.42 3.02
N ALA A 303 0.16 21.94 4.25
CA ALA A 303 1.11 22.87 4.84
C ALA A 303 2.50 22.26 5.04
N SER A 304 2.61 20.97 5.28
CA SER A 304 3.90 20.27 5.42
C SER A 304 4.75 20.37 4.16
N TYR A 305 4.15 20.21 2.98
CA TYR A 305 4.85 20.40 1.71
C TYR A 305 5.18 21.88 1.45
N ALA A 306 4.21 22.76 1.65
CA ALA A 306 4.41 24.21 1.49
C ALA A 306 5.49 24.75 2.42
N PHE A 307 5.60 24.23 3.65
CA PHE A 307 6.60 24.62 4.62
C PHE A 307 8.02 24.43 4.10
N VAL A 308 8.36 23.26 3.53
CA VAL A 308 9.69 23.00 2.96
C VAL A 308 9.95 23.92 1.75
N ALA A 309 8.94 24.19 0.94
CA ALA A 309 9.07 25.09 -0.21
C ALA A 309 9.39 26.55 0.21
N ILE A 310 8.78 27.01 1.32
CA ILE A 310 8.92 28.41 1.81
C ILE A 310 10.19 28.56 2.64
N VAL A 311 10.39 27.71 3.66
CA VAL A 311 11.50 27.82 4.61
C VAL A 311 12.83 27.40 3.99
N GLY A 312 12.77 26.52 3.00
CA GLY A 312 13.95 25.93 2.37
C GLY A 312 14.28 24.57 2.98
N VAL A 313 15.25 23.89 2.37
CA VAL A 313 15.64 22.53 2.72
C VAL A 313 16.76 22.54 3.75
N SER A 314 16.45 21.92 4.88
CA SER A 314 17.38 21.59 5.94
C SER A 314 16.92 20.28 6.59
N LEU A 315 17.76 19.60 7.33
CA LEU A 315 17.36 18.39 8.07
C LEU A 315 16.15 18.71 8.97
N MET A 316 16.15 19.82 9.67
CA MET A 316 15.07 20.19 10.58
C MET A 316 13.77 20.48 9.82
N SER A 317 13.81 21.19 8.68
CA SER A 317 12.60 21.46 7.88
C SER A 317 11.99 20.17 7.30
N ILE A 318 12.82 19.21 6.87
CA ILE A 318 12.35 17.92 6.39
C ILE A 318 11.74 17.10 7.53
N VAL A 319 12.35 17.07 8.71
CA VAL A 319 11.85 16.34 9.87
C VAL A 319 10.51 16.92 10.37
N VAL A 320 10.41 18.25 10.48
CA VAL A 320 9.15 18.92 10.84
C VAL A 320 8.06 18.62 9.82
N ALA A 321 8.39 18.71 8.53
CA ALA A 321 7.44 18.39 7.47
C ALA A 321 7.02 16.91 7.51
N LEU A 322 7.95 15.98 7.76
CA LEU A 322 7.66 14.55 7.91
C LEU A 322 6.69 14.28 9.06
N LEU A 323 6.94 14.87 10.24
CA LEU A 323 6.06 14.76 11.40
C LEU A 323 4.67 15.35 11.11
N ALA A 324 4.60 16.54 10.53
CA ALA A 324 3.35 17.19 10.17
C ALA A 324 2.59 16.37 9.12
N ALA A 325 3.25 15.91 8.04
CA ALA A 325 2.63 15.07 7.03
C ALA A 325 2.08 13.76 7.63
N SER A 326 2.83 13.12 8.53
CA SER A 326 2.42 11.88 9.19
C SER A 326 1.13 12.08 10.01
N VAL A 327 1.03 13.17 10.77
CA VAL A 327 -0.18 13.56 11.51
C VAL A 327 -1.33 13.87 10.54
N GLY A 328 -1.09 14.67 9.51
CA GLY A 328 -2.09 15.03 8.52
C GLY A 328 -2.66 13.83 7.77
N HIS A 329 -1.79 12.91 7.33
CA HIS A 329 -2.20 11.70 6.61
C HIS A 329 -2.97 10.72 7.51
N SER A 330 -2.74 10.71 8.82
CA SER A 330 -3.53 9.88 9.74
C SER A 330 -5.01 10.23 9.73
N PHE A 331 -5.36 11.50 9.46
CA PHE A 331 -6.75 11.96 9.41
C PHE A 331 -7.35 12.06 8.01
N ALA A 332 -6.54 12.33 6.98
CA ALA A 332 -7.04 12.77 5.68
C ALA A 332 -6.48 11.98 4.48
N PHE A 333 -6.06 10.76 4.65
CA PHE A 333 -5.45 9.99 3.55
C PHE A 333 -6.17 8.65 3.28
N GLU A 334 -5.46 7.54 3.30
CA GLU A 334 -5.95 6.23 2.87
C GLU A 334 -7.11 5.72 3.75
N GLY A 335 -7.07 5.97 5.06
CA GLY A 335 -8.12 5.54 5.99
C GLY A 335 -9.49 6.08 5.60
N ILE A 336 -9.59 7.40 5.41
CA ILE A 336 -10.86 8.04 5.04
C ILE A 336 -11.28 7.70 3.61
N MET A 337 -10.35 7.52 2.68
CA MET A 337 -10.63 7.04 1.32
C MET A 337 -11.34 5.68 1.35
N LYS A 338 -10.84 4.75 2.16
CA LYS A 338 -11.46 3.43 2.33
C LYS A 338 -12.87 3.53 2.88
N VAL A 339 -13.10 4.37 3.89
CA VAL A 339 -14.43 4.61 4.49
C VAL A 339 -15.39 5.17 3.44
N TRP A 340 -15.02 6.24 2.75
CA TRP A 340 -15.87 6.84 1.72
C TRP A 340 -16.17 5.89 0.55
N THR A 341 -15.21 5.03 0.20
CA THR A 341 -15.43 4.00 -0.82
C THR A 341 -16.47 2.98 -0.35
N GLN A 342 -16.41 2.55 0.90
CA GLN A 342 -17.39 1.60 1.44
C GLN A 342 -18.80 2.21 1.54
N GLU A 343 -18.91 3.50 1.85
CA GLU A 343 -20.18 4.22 1.95
C GLU A 343 -20.82 4.54 0.57
N SER A 344 -19.99 4.74 -0.46
CA SER A 344 -20.45 5.23 -1.77
C SER A 344 -20.89 4.16 -2.76
N PHE A 345 -20.48 2.90 -2.55
CA PHE A 345 -20.72 1.83 -3.51
C PHE A 345 -21.41 0.63 -2.87
N PRO A 346 -22.36 -0.02 -3.59
CA PRO A 346 -22.97 -1.26 -3.15
C PRO A 346 -21.93 -2.38 -3.08
N THR A 347 -22.18 -3.40 -2.27
CA THR A 347 -21.26 -4.49 -1.94
C THR A 347 -20.55 -5.09 -3.15
N MET A 348 -21.27 -5.27 -4.26
CA MET A 348 -20.70 -5.86 -5.49
C MET A 348 -19.70 -4.95 -6.22
N LEU A 349 -19.76 -3.62 -6.04
CA LEU A 349 -18.89 -2.66 -6.71
C LEU A 349 -17.76 -2.14 -5.81
N ARG A 350 -17.83 -2.31 -4.49
CA ARG A 350 -16.85 -1.77 -3.51
C ARG A 350 -15.41 -2.17 -3.82
N SER A 351 -15.17 -3.46 -4.01
CA SER A 351 -13.83 -3.99 -4.31
C SER A 351 -13.30 -3.51 -5.66
N THR A 352 -14.17 -3.46 -6.67
CA THR A 352 -13.83 -2.96 -8.01
C THR A 352 -13.48 -1.46 -7.96
N ALA A 353 -14.26 -0.66 -7.25
CA ALA A 353 -14.01 0.77 -7.07
C ALA A 353 -12.68 1.01 -6.35
N GLN A 354 -12.50 0.40 -5.19
CA GLN A 354 -11.28 0.55 -4.40
C GLN A 354 -10.04 0.07 -5.17
N GLY A 355 -10.10 -1.09 -5.79
CA GLY A 355 -9.00 -1.64 -6.58
C GLY A 355 -8.62 -0.75 -7.77
N THR A 356 -9.61 -0.16 -8.46
CA THR A 356 -9.35 0.75 -9.58
C THR A 356 -8.73 2.07 -9.11
N ILE A 357 -9.23 2.65 -8.01
CA ILE A 357 -8.67 3.88 -7.41
C ILE A 357 -7.21 3.65 -7.03
N LEU A 358 -6.92 2.57 -6.32
CA LEU A 358 -5.55 2.23 -5.90
C LEU A 358 -4.64 1.96 -7.10
N ALA A 359 -5.12 1.28 -8.14
CA ALA A 359 -4.33 0.99 -9.33
C ALA A 359 -3.96 2.28 -10.08
N VAL A 360 -4.90 3.18 -10.30
CA VAL A 360 -4.62 4.48 -10.95
C VAL A 360 -3.66 5.31 -10.12
N ALA A 361 -3.87 5.39 -8.81
CA ALA A 361 -2.96 6.11 -7.91
C ALA A 361 -1.53 5.54 -7.93
N ARG A 362 -1.37 4.22 -7.97
CA ARG A 362 -0.04 3.59 -8.09
C ARG A 362 0.62 3.85 -9.44
N VAL A 363 -0.12 3.82 -10.55
CA VAL A 363 0.42 4.13 -11.88
C VAL A 363 0.86 5.59 -11.95
N THR A 364 0.04 6.53 -11.49
CA THR A 364 0.41 7.96 -11.48
C THR A 364 1.62 8.22 -10.57
N ALA A 365 1.69 7.58 -9.40
CA ALA A 365 2.83 7.66 -8.51
C ALA A 365 4.11 7.07 -9.13
N ALA A 366 4.01 5.95 -9.86
CA ALA A 366 5.14 5.32 -10.54
C ALA A 366 5.73 6.23 -11.63
N LEU A 367 4.86 6.88 -12.42
CA LEU A 367 5.29 7.83 -13.44
C LEU A 367 6.01 9.04 -12.82
N LEU A 368 5.47 9.61 -11.75
CA LEU A 368 6.13 10.71 -11.04
C LEU A 368 7.45 10.26 -10.42
N ALA A 369 7.49 9.10 -9.76
CA ALA A 369 8.68 8.54 -9.12
C ALA A 369 9.85 8.40 -10.11
N SER A 370 9.56 7.99 -11.35
CA SER A 370 10.59 7.83 -12.39
C SER A 370 11.36 9.11 -12.70
N VAL A 371 10.74 10.27 -12.56
CA VAL A 371 11.32 11.57 -12.87
C VAL A 371 11.62 12.42 -11.63
N THR A 372 11.13 12.02 -10.46
CA THR A 372 11.25 12.79 -9.21
C THR A 372 12.68 13.18 -8.85
N PRO A 373 13.71 12.30 -8.89
CA PRO A 373 15.07 12.74 -8.55
C PRO A 373 15.62 13.79 -9.50
N ALA A 374 15.31 13.72 -10.80
CA ALA A 374 15.72 14.73 -11.77
C ALA A 374 15.00 16.07 -11.51
N LEU A 375 13.70 16.04 -11.21
CA LEU A 375 12.93 17.23 -10.86
C LEU A 375 13.44 17.88 -9.57
N LEU A 376 13.79 17.09 -8.56
CA LEU A 376 14.35 17.58 -7.30
C LEU A 376 15.70 18.26 -7.51
N GLN A 377 16.56 17.71 -8.37
CA GLN A 377 17.85 18.34 -8.73
C GLN A 377 17.66 19.64 -9.51
N ALA A 378 16.67 19.71 -10.39
CA ALA A 378 16.41 20.91 -11.19
C ALA A 378 15.79 22.03 -10.35
N ASN A 379 14.78 21.74 -9.55
CA ASN A 379 14.08 22.74 -8.71
C ASN A 379 13.37 22.07 -7.53
N LEU A 380 14.07 21.84 -6.45
CA LEU A 380 13.53 21.20 -5.25
C LEU A 380 12.36 21.98 -4.64
N ARG A 381 12.49 23.32 -4.53
CA ARG A 381 11.38 24.17 -4.01
C ARG A 381 10.14 24.08 -4.89
N GLY A 382 10.32 24.07 -6.21
CA GLY A 382 9.22 23.94 -7.17
C GLY A 382 8.52 22.59 -7.04
N VAL A 383 9.25 21.49 -6.79
CA VAL A 383 8.65 20.18 -6.55
C VAL A 383 7.78 20.19 -5.29
N TYR A 384 8.29 20.69 -4.17
CA TYR A 384 7.51 20.76 -2.93
C TYR A 384 6.27 21.66 -3.05
N LEU A 385 6.40 22.81 -3.75
CA LEU A 385 5.26 23.67 -4.04
C LEU A 385 4.23 22.95 -4.94
N GLY A 386 4.70 22.25 -5.97
CA GLY A 386 3.83 21.42 -6.82
C GLY A 386 3.10 20.34 -6.05
N LEU A 387 3.79 19.64 -5.14
CA LEU A 387 3.17 18.64 -4.26
C LEU A 387 2.13 19.28 -3.33
N ALA A 388 2.39 20.47 -2.77
CA ALA A 388 1.42 21.20 -1.94
C ALA A 388 0.17 21.56 -2.73
N VAL A 389 0.32 22.09 -3.95
CA VAL A 389 -0.81 22.45 -4.81
C VAL A 389 -1.61 21.22 -5.21
N VAL A 390 -0.95 20.17 -5.68
CA VAL A 390 -1.60 18.94 -6.16
C VAL A 390 -2.33 18.24 -5.00
N ALA A 391 -1.69 18.09 -3.83
CA ALA A 391 -2.33 17.50 -2.66
C ALA A 391 -3.50 18.38 -2.17
N GLY A 392 -3.33 19.71 -2.14
CA GLY A 392 -4.37 20.66 -1.78
C GLY A 392 -5.61 20.53 -2.68
N ILE A 393 -5.43 20.43 -4.00
CA ILE A 393 -6.53 20.19 -4.95
C ILE A 393 -7.22 18.85 -4.63
N GLY A 394 -6.45 17.78 -4.41
CA GLY A 394 -6.99 16.49 -4.03
C GLY A 394 -7.85 16.55 -2.77
N PHE A 395 -7.35 17.17 -1.71
CA PHE A 395 -8.08 17.34 -0.46
C PHE A 395 -9.33 18.22 -0.62
N LEU A 396 -9.26 19.27 -1.42
CA LEU A 396 -10.43 20.13 -1.72
C LEU A 396 -11.52 19.35 -2.46
N VAL A 397 -11.17 18.58 -3.49
CA VAL A 397 -12.14 17.78 -4.24
C VAL A 397 -12.83 16.76 -3.32
N GLY A 398 -12.04 16.00 -2.53
CA GLY A 398 -12.59 15.05 -1.56
C GLY A 398 -13.46 15.74 -0.50
N GLY A 399 -12.94 16.81 0.11
CA GLY A 399 -13.66 17.55 1.16
C GLY A 399 -14.97 18.18 0.69
N LEU A 400 -14.97 18.84 -0.47
CA LEU A 400 -16.18 19.50 -1.01
C LEU A 400 -17.23 18.48 -1.43
N TYR A 401 -16.82 17.37 -2.05
CA TYR A 401 -17.75 16.34 -2.48
C TYR A 401 -18.37 15.61 -1.29
N PHE A 402 -17.57 15.07 -0.37
CA PHE A 402 -18.08 14.25 0.73
C PHE A 402 -18.70 15.06 1.88
N ARG A 403 -18.44 16.35 1.99
CA ARG A 403 -19.21 17.25 2.88
C ARG A 403 -20.66 17.42 2.45
N ARG A 404 -20.93 17.33 1.13
CA ARG A 404 -22.28 17.54 0.55
C ARG A 404 -23.00 16.21 0.28
N SER A 405 -22.30 15.10 0.22
CA SER A 405 -22.88 13.79 -0.07
C SER A 405 -23.51 13.22 1.20
N SER A 406 -24.81 12.98 1.17
CA SER A 406 -25.56 12.26 2.20
C SER A 406 -25.71 10.77 1.89
N ARG A 407 -25.11 10.31 0.78
CA ARG A 407 -25.26 8.94 0.31
C ARG A 407 -24.47 7.98 1.22
N ASN A 408 -25.19 7.02 1.79
CA ASN A 408 -24.62 5.93 2.56
C ASN A 408 -25.32 4.61 2.16
N GLU A 409 -24.64 3.80 1.37
CA GLU A 409 -25.18 2.52 0.86
C GLU A 409 -25.41 1.49 1.98
N PHE A 410 -24.82 1.66 3.18
CA PHE A 410 -25.12 0.80 4.32
C PHE A 410 -26.54 1.02 4.86
N THR A 411 -27.08 2.23 4.72
CA THR A 411 -28.45 2.54 5.11
C THR A 411 -29.46 2.20 4.02
N ALA A 412 -29.03 2.16 2.75
CA ALA A 412 -29.87 1.76 1.62
C ALA A 412 -30.06 0.23 1.53
N ASP A 413 -29.07 -0.56 1.94
CA ASP A 413 -29.11 -2.02 1.96
C ASP A 413 -29.75 -2.58 3.27
N ALA A 414 -30.11 -1.73 4.25
CA ALA A 414 -30.82 -2.19 5.44
C ALA A 414 -32.25 -2.63 5.04
N PRO A 415 -32.68 -3.87 5.35
CA PRO A 415 -34.06 -4.26 5.10
C PRO A 415 -34.98 -3.27 5.80
N ALA A 416 -35.98 -2.76 5.05
CA ALA A 416 -36.97 -1.86 5.60
C ALA A 416 -37.52 -2.46 6.91
N ALA A 417 -37.37 -1.75 8.01
CA ALA A 417 -37.84 -2.20 9.31
C ALA A 417 -39.31 -2.61 9.13
N ALA A 418 -39.61 -3.86 9.46
CA ALA A 418 -40.99 -4.36 9.41
C ALA A 418 -41.88 -3.34 10.14
N PRO A 419 -43.02 -2.93 9.54
CA PRO A 419 -43.91 -2.00 10.20
C PRO A 419 -44.27 -2.58 11.58
N ALA A 420 -44.05 -1.78 12.64
CA ALA A 420 -44.40 -2.17 13.99
C ALA A 420 -45.87 -2.60 13.98
N GLU A 421 -46.14 -3.88 14.26
CA GLU A 421 -47.50 -4.36 14.52
C GLU A 421 -48.08 -3.46 15.61
N ARG A 422 -49.08 -2.65 15.21
CA ARG A 422 -49.91 -1.92 16.17
C ARG A 422 -50.68 -2.97 16.94
N VAL A 423 -50.22 -3.28 18.12
CA VAL A 423 -51.01 -3.95 19.13
C VAL A 423 -52.18 -3.00 19.39
N ALA A 424 -53.32 -3.35 18.88
CA ALA A 424 -54.60 -2.66 19.19
C ALA A 424 -54.96 -2.90 20.66
N PRO A 425 -55.60 -1.93 21.32
CA PRO A 425 -55.95 -1.98 22.75
C PRO A 425 -56.90 -3.07 23.15
#